data_8e7a99e713513599ee242ceae8c6f155
#
_entry.id   8e7a99e713513599ee242ceae8c6f155
#
_cell.length_a   1.000
_cell.length_b   1.000
_cell.length_c   1.000
_cell.angle_alpha   90.00
_cell.angle_beta   90.00
_cell.angle_gamma   90.00
#
_symmetry.space_group_name_H-M   'P 1'
#
loop_
_entity.id
_entity.type
_entity.pdbx_description
1 polymer ?
#
loop_
_entity_poly.entity_id
_entity_poly.type
_entity_poly.pdbx_seq_one_letter_code
_entity_poly.pdbx_strand_id
1 'polypeptide(L)'
;MFSRQRKGSPLAAIVSYTLPKLHTGKNWYVDFTCYDPAEQKMKRKKYMLDGIAKVTERRKMAADIITSVTQRLRSGWNPWAELSNSRQYAKVDDVINIYVKYLKKLHAAGSIKDSTLTDYNKRLRVLCDYMQNHTLPIMYIYQFNLSYISDFLDYLLLDRDSSARTRNNYKIWLSSFCSWLVEKQYMDANPCERIKALKEEDKKRSAISSEDLQRINRYLSKNNPYFLLVCRMEYYTFIRPEELTNIRLRDINLKEQKIFIASSISKNRRDGMVGLNDEILKQMVDLKIFDNDTNSY
;
A
#
# COMPACT_ATOMS: atom_id res chain seq x y z
N MET A 1 -32.25 11.75 18.34
CA MET A 1 -32.69 13.13 18.09
C MET A 1 -31.45 14.03 18.00
N PHE A 2 -30.69 13.97 16.88
CA PHE A 2 -29.64 14.90 16.52
C PHE A 2 -29.59 15.03 15.01
N SER A 3 -30.62 15.65 14.46
CA SER A 3 -30.61 16.14 13.10
C SER A 3 -30.27 17.64 13.14
N ARG A 4 -29.01 17.97 13.25
CA ARG A 4 -28.45 19.21 12.71
C ARG A 4 -27.50 18.79 11.61
N GLN A 5 -28.04 18.74 10.39
CA GLN A 5 -27.20 18.95 9.21
C GLN A 5 -26.44 20.25 9.45
N ARG A 6 -25.21 20.13 9.99
CA ARG A 6 -24.21 21.14 9.70
C ARG A 6 -24.09 21.10 8.17
N LYS A 7 -24.58 22.15 7.53
CA LYS A 7 -24.00 22.61 6.29
C LYS A 7 -22.52 22.86 6.63
N GLY A 8 -21.73 21.76 6.65
CA GLY A 8 -20.31 21.87 6.50
C GLY A 8 -20.18 22.65 5.20
N SER A 9 -19.68 23.87 5.26
CA SER A 9 -18.96 24.38 4.11
C SER A 9 -18.17 23.21 3.63
N PRO A 10 -18.34 22.74 2.35
CA PRO A 10 -17.36 21.85 1.79
C PRO A 10 -16.06 22.51 2.21
N LEU A 11 -15.22 21.84 2.98
CA LEU A 11 -13.84 22.25 3.19
C LEU A 11 -13.49 22.74 1.81
N ALA A 12 -13.38 24.09 1.67
CA ALA A 12 -13.15 24.64 0.38
C ALA A 12 -11.87 23.93 0.00
N ALA A 13 -12.04 22.88 -0.78
CA ALA A 13 -10.93 22.24 -1.45
C ALA A 13 -10.25 23.48 -1.93
N ILE A 14 -9.07 23.80 -1.41
CA ILE A 14 -8.38 25.03 -1.78
C ILE A 14 -8.47 24.97 -3.27
N VAL A 15 -9.47 25.67 -3.84
CA VAL A 15 -9.76 25.57 -5.26
C VAL A 15 -8.58 26.26 -5.85
N SER A 16 -7.57 25.45 -6.12
CA SER A 16 -6.27 25.91 -6.56
C SER A 16 -6.35 26.52 -7.97
N TYR A 17 -7.58 26.75 -8.44
CA TYR A 17 -7.83 27.37 -9.76
C TYR A 17 -9.19 28.08 -9.82
N THR A 18 -9.33 29.01 -10.76
CA THR A 18 -10.60 29.58 -11.19
C THR A 18 -11.03 28.94 -12.52
N LEU A 19 -12.34 28.85 -12.76
CA LEU A 19 -12.83 28.35 -14.06
C LEU A 19 -12.41 29.32 -15.18
N PRO A 20 -12.06 28.81 -16.37
CA PRO A 20 -11.70 29.63 -17.53
C PRO A 20 -12.86 30.53 -17.96
N LYS A 21 -12.55 31.77 -18.28
CA LYS A 21 -13.51 32.79 -18.76
C LYS A 21 -13.04 33.45 -20.04
N LEU A 22 -13.98 33.71 -20.96
CA LEU A 22 -13.71 34.47 -22.16
C LEU A 22 -13.82 35.97 -21.87
N HIS A 23 -12.83 36.70 -22.35
CA HIS A 23 -12.80 38.17 -22.38
C HIS A 23 -12.86 38.65 -23.82
N THR A 24 -13.80 39.59 -24.10
CA THR A 24 -14.10 40.12 -25.43
C THR A 24 -13.96 41.65 -25.44
N GLY A 25 -12.79 42.18 -25.25
CA GLY A 25 -12.53 43.60 -25.32
C GLY A 25 -11.70 43.97 -26.54
N LYS A 26 -10.75 44.88 -26.37
CA LYS A 26 -9.76 45.25 -27.37
C LYS A 26 -8.98 44.03 -27.85
N ASN A 27 -8.62 43.13 -26.89
CA ASN A 27 -8.00 41.86 -27.15
C ASN A 27 -8.91 40.73 -26.66
N TRP A 28 -9.06 39.69 -27.45
CA TRP A 28 -9.82 38.50 -27.09
C TRP A 28 -8.92 37.43 -26.50
N TYR A 29 -9.27 36.96 -25.32
CA TYR A 29 -8.52 35.87 -24.66
C TYR A 29 -9.42 35.07 -23.72
N VAL A 30 -9.03 33.84 -23.48
CA VAL A 30 -9.53 33.01 -22.38
C VAL A 30 -8.50 33.03 -21.28
N ASP A 31 -8.90 33.25 -20.04
CA ASP A 31 -8.00 33.17 -18.90
C ASP A 31 -8.56 32.40 -17.73
N PHE A 32 -7.68 31.96 -16.90
CA PHE A 32 -7.96 31.40 -15.58
C PHE A 32 -6.76 31.64 -14.67
N THR A 33 -6.96 31.49 -13.36
CA THR A 33 -5.88 31.46 -12.38
C THR A 33 -5.72 30.06 -11.85
N CYS A 34 -4.49 29.65 -11.60
CA CYS A 34 -4.16 28.39 -10.97
C CYS A 34 -3.04 28.61 -9.96
N TYR A 35 -3.10 27.89 -8.85
CA TYR A 35 -2.08 27.97 -7.81
C TYR A 35 -0.74 27.43 -8.32
N ASP A 36 0.30 28.25 -8.22
CA ASP A 36 1.67 27.85 -8.49
C ASP A 36 2.31 27.38 -7.18
N PRO A 37 2.55 26.06 -7.02
CA PRO A 37 3.10 25.54 -5.77
C PRO A 37 4.57 25.94 -5.56
N ALA A 38 5.31 26.29 -6.61
CA ALA A 38 6.69 26.74 -6.50
C ALA A 38 6.78 28.18 -5.95
N GLU A 39 5.90 29.04 -6.38
CA GLU A 39 5.83 30.44 -5.91
C GLU A 39 4.79 30.65 -4.80
N GLN A 40 4.07 29.61 -4.40
CA GLN A 40 3.04 29.63 -3.35
C GLN A 40 1.98 30.71 -3.54
N LYS A 41 1.63 31.01 -4.79
CA LYS A 41 0.63 32.05 -5.13
C LYS A 41 -0.23 31.66 -6.32
N MET A 42 -1.40 32.31 -6.43
CA MET A 42 -2.26 32.19 -7.60
C MET A 42 -1.64 32.92 -8.78
N LYS A 43 -1.40 32.20 -9.89
CA LYS A 43 -0.91 32.78 -11.15
C LYS A 43 -1.95 32.67 -12.24
N ARG A 44 -2.02 33.72 -13.07
CA ARG A 44 -2.94 33.83 -14.19
C ARG A 44 -2.32 33.26 -15.47
N LYS A 45 -3.07 32.38 -16.17
CA LYS A 45 -2.73 31.92 -17.52
C LYS A 45 -3.73 32.44 -18.53
N LYS A 46 -3.23 32.93 -19.68
CA LYS A 46 -4.03 33.50 -20.76
C LYS A 46 -3.79 32.72 -22.05
N TYR A 47 -4.84 32.49 -22.82
CA TYR A 47 -4.80 32.02 -24.19
C TYR A 47 -5.36 33.10 -25.08
N MET A 48 -4.48 33.74 -25.88
CA MET A 48 -4.84 34.83 -26.79
C MET A 48 -5.57 34.32 -28.01
N LEU A 49 -6.59 35.03 -28.49
CA LEU A 49 -7.42 34.66 -29.64
C LEU A 49 -7.34 35.71 -30.75
N ASP A 50 -6.54 36.74 -30.58
CA ASP A 50 -6.45 37.86 -31.52
C ASP A 50 -5.91 37.48 -32.91
N GLY A 51 -5.15 36.39 -33.02
CA GLY A 51 -4.64 35.83 -34.25
C GLY A 51 -5.72 35.24 -35.20
N ILE A 52 -6.96 35.08 -34.70
CA ILE A 52 -8.09 34.54 -35.48
C ILE A 52 -8.88 35.73 -36.03
N ALA A 53 -8.99 35.82 -37.35
CA ALA A 53 -9.65 36.99 -37.96
C ALA A 53 -11.17 37.05 -37.73
N LYS A 54 -11.88 35.92 -37.87
CA LYS A 54 -13.35 35.87 -37.77
C LYS A 54 -13.83 35.71 -36.34
N VAL A 55 -14.79 36.55 -35.96
CA VAL A 55 -15.40 36.56 -34.58
C VAL A 55 -16.10 35.23 -34.27
N THR A 56 -16.73 34.61 -35.23
CA THR A 56 -17.41 33.30 -35.07
C THR A 56 -16.40 32.20 -34.75
N GLU A 57 -15.25 32.20 -35.39
CA GLU A 57 -14.17 31.25 -35.16
C GLU A 57 -13.50 31.51 -33.81
N ARG A 58 -13.33 32.80 -33.38
CA ARG A 58 -12.86 33.14 -32.04
C ARG A 58 -13.77 32.57 -30.95
N ARG A 59 -15.08 32.71 -31.11
CA ARG A 59 -16.06 32.17 -30.14
C ARG A 59 -16.03 30.66 -30.06
N LYS A 60 -15.94 29.99 -31.22
CA LYS A 60 -15.80 28.52 -31.25
C LYS A 60 -14.53 28.07 -30.56
N MET A 61 -13.38 28.63 -30.92
CA MET A 61 -12.10 28.31 -30.30
C MET A 61 -12.09 28.61 -28.79
N ALA A 62 -12.71 29.72 -28.36
CA ALA A 62 -12.85 30.01 -26.93
C ALA A 62 -13.65 28.95 -26.18
N ALA A 63 -14.77 28.47 -26.75
CA ALA A 63 -15.58 27.42 -26.15
C ALA A 63 -14.80 26.10 -26.04
N ASP A 64 -14.05 25.74 -27.08
CA ASP A 64 -13.22 24.55 -27.09
C ASP A 64 -12.10 24.64 -26.03
N ILE A 65 -11.43 25.79 -25.92
CA ILE A 65 -10.42 26.04 -24.87
C ILE A 65 -11.04 25.95 -23.48
N ILE A 66 -12.18 26.61 -23.24
CA ILE A 66 -12.87 26.60 -21.93
C ILE A 66 -13.22 25.16 -21.55
N THR A 67 -13.79 24.39 -22.46
CA THR A 67 -14.18 23.00 -22.23
C THR A 67 -12.96 22.15 -21.90
N SER A 68 -11.94 22.19 -22.75
CA SER A 68 -10.71 21.42 -22.59
C SER A 68 -9.97 21.76 -21.28
N VAL A 69 -9.77 23.05 -21.02
CA VAL A 69 -9.07 23.50 -19.81
C VAL A 69 -9.86 23.16 -18.55
N THR A 70 -11.20 23.32 -18.58
CA THR A 70 -12.05 22.96 -17.45
C THR A 70 -11.95 21.47 -17.13
N GLN A 71 -11.98 20.62 -18.17
CA GLN A 71 -11.83 19.17 -17.99
C GLN A 71 -10.44 18.82 -17.41
N ARG A 72 -9.39 19.42 -17.92
CA ARG A 72 -8.01 19.21 -17.44
C ARG A 72 -7.85 19.69 -15.98
N LEU A 73 -8.37 20.87 -15.63
CA LEU A 73 -8.32 21.39 -14.25
C LEU A 73 -9.08 20.47 -13.27
N ARG A 74 -10.24 19.94 -13.69
CA ARG A 74 -11.01 18.98 -12.90
C ARG A 74 -10.27 17.65 -12.70
N SER A 75 -9.46 17.22 -13.66
CA SER A 75 -8.62 16.03 -13.53
C SER A 75 -7.31 16.28 -12.73
N GLY A 76 -7.17 17.44 -12.08
CA GLY A 76 -6.01 17.75 -11.25
C GLY A 76 -4.80 18.34 -12.00
N TRP A 77 -4.93 18.63 -13.29
CA TRP A 77 -3.88 19.26 -14.07
C TRP A 77 -3.54 20.66 -13.55
N ASN A 78 -2.23 20.94 -13.49
CA ASN A 78 -1.69 22.23 -13.10
C ASN A 78 -0.66 22.70 -14.15
N PRO A 79 -0.92 23.84 -14.85
CA PRO A 79 -0.04 24.32 -15.91
C PRO A 79 1.35 24.73 -15.44
N TRP A 80 1.51 25.06 -14.18
CA TRP A 80 2.79 25.49 -13.59
C TRP A 80 3.64 24.29 -13.19
N ALA A 81 3.00 23.20 -12.73
CA ALA A 81 3.67 21.94 -12.44
C ALA A 81 4.29 21.33 -13.70
N GLU A 82 3.62 21.37 -14.85
CA GLU A 82 4.17 20.88 -16.12
C GLU A 82 5.43 21.64 -16.58
N LEU A 83 5.57 22.91 -16.20
CA LEU A 83 6.72 23.74 -16.55
C LEU A 83 7.90 23.59 -15.59
N SER A 84 7.71 22.89 -14.49
CA SER A 84 8.73 22.73 -13.46
C SER A 84 9.53 21.42 -13.70
N ASN A 85 10.85 21.52 -13.58
CA ASN A 85 11.74 20.35 -13.59
C ASN A 85 11.91 19.68 -12.22
N SER A 86 11.25 20.17 -11.18
CA SER A 86 11.32 19.59 -9.85
C SER A 86 10.59 18.25 -9.80
N ARG A 87 11.19 17.24 -9.15
CA ARG A 87 10.60 15.91 -8.98
C ARG A 87 9.28 15.92 -8.20
N GLN A 88 9.03 16.93 -7.38
CA GLN A 88 7.77 17.11 -6.65
C GLN A 88 6.58 17.27 -7.60
N TYR A 89 6.81 17.74 -8.82
CA TYR A 89 5.79 17.90 -9.87
C TYR A 89 5.72 16.74 -10.87
N ALA A 90 6.42 15.65 -10.59
CA ALA A 90 6.29 14.43 -11.36
C ALA A 90 4.86 13.88 -11.24
N LYS A 91 4.38 13.24 -12.30
CA LYS A 91 3.07 12.57 -12.29
C LYS A 91 3.08 11.39 -11.33
N VAL A 92 2.03 11.26 -10.54
CA VAL A 92 1.87 10.19 -9.54
C VAL A 92 1.99 8.81 -10.20
N ASP A 93 1.33 8.61 -11.36
CA ASP A 93 1.33 7.32 -12.05
C ASP A 93 2.74 6.91 -12.50
N ASP A 94 3.54 7.86 -13.00
CA ASP A 94 4.91 7.60 -13.43
C ASP A 94 5.78 7.20 -12.23
N VAL A 95 5.62 7.89 -11.11
CA VAL A 95 6.38 7.62 -9.88
C VAL A 95 5.97 6.28 -9.27
N ILE A 96 4.68 5.93 -9.26
CA ILE A 96 4.19 4.61 -8.84
C ILE A 96 4.80 3.52 -9.71
N ASN A 97 4.85 3.70 -11.04
CA ASN A 97 5.46 2.74 -11.95
C ASN A 97 6.96 2.55 -11.66
N ILE A 98 7.68 3.62 -11.33
CA ILE A 98 9.09 3.56 -10.93
C ILE A 98 9.21 2.79 -9.60
N TYR A 99 8.33 3.04 -8.63
CA TYR A 99 8.33 2.33 -7.34
C TYR A 99 8.08 0.84 -7.51
N VAL A 100 7.11 0.45 -8.34
CA VAL A 100 6.85 -0.98 -8.64
C VAL A 100 8.07 -1.65 -9.28
N LYS A 101 8.75 -0.98 -10.22
CA LYS A 101 9.99 -1.49 -10.80
C LYS A 101 11.09 -1.64 -9.75
N TYR A 102 11.20 -0.68 -8.84
CA TYR A 102 12.15 -0.72 -7.73
C TYR A 102 11.88 -1.92 -6.80
N LEU A 103 10.62 -2.15 -6.38
CA LEU A 103 10.25 -3.30 -5.56
C LEU A 103 10.58 -4.63 -6.23
N LYS A 104 10.30 -4.77 -7.53
CA LYS A 104 10.66 -5.97 -8.30
C LYS A 104 12.16 -6.21 -8.33
N LYS A 105 12.97 -5.16 -8.43
CA LYS A 105 14.44 -5.27 -8.39
C LYS A 105 14.94 -5.67 -6.99
N LEU A 106 14.36 -5.12 -5.93
CA LEU A 106 14.67 -5.54 -4.55
C LEU A 106 14.33 -7.01 -4.31
N HIS A 107 13.22 -7.48 -4.86
CA HIS A 107 12.84 -8.89 -4.78
C HIS A 107 13.83 -9.77 -5.55
N ALA A 108 14.14 -9.45 -6.79
CA ALA A 108 15.11 -10.20 -7.60
C ALA A 108 16.52 -10.25 -6.95
N ALA A 109 16.88 -9.22 -6.18
CA ALA A 109 18.11 -9.17 -5.41
C ALA A 109 18.01 -9.87 -4.03
N GLY A 110 16.88 -10.53 -3.70
CA GLY A 110 16.65 -11.18 -2.42
C GLY A 110 16.50 -10.22 -1.22
N SER A 111 16.44 -8.90 -1.46
CA SER A 111 16.31 -7.89 -0.39
C SER A 111 14.94 -7.91 0.28
N ILE A 112 13.89 -8.26 -0.44
CA ILE A 112 12.54 -8.46 0.10
C ILE A 112 12.02 -9.85 -0.28
N LYS A 113 11.17 -10.43 0.57
CA LYS A 113 10.52 -11.74 0.31
C LYS A 113 9.31 -11.58 -0.64
N ASP A 114 8.90 -12.67 -1.29
CA ASP A 114 7.69 -12.76 -2.12
C ASP A 114 6.45 -12.24 -1.39
N SER A 115 6.27 -12.66 -0.14
CA SER A 115 5.15 -12.23 0.70
C SER A 115 5.12 -10.71 0.89
N THR A 116 6.29 -10.08 1.07
CA THR A 116 6.42 -8.62 1.21
C THR A 116 6.07 -7.91 -0.10
N LEU A 117 6.60 -8.40 -1.23
CA LEU A 117 6.29 -7.84 -2.56
C LEU A 117 4.79 -7.95 -2.85
N THR A 118 4.20 -9.11 -2.57
CA THR A 118 2.77 -9.35 -2.76
C THR A 118 1.91 -8.43 -1.89
N ASP A 119 2.26 -8.25 -0.61
CA ASP A 119 1.55 -7.37 0.31
C ASP A 119 1.64 -5.88 -0.13
N TYR A 120 2.82 -5.43 -0.51
CA TYR A 120 3.02 -4.07 -1.00
C TYR A 120 2.23 -3.80 -2.29
N ASN A 121 2.21 -4.75 -3.22
CA ASN A 121 1.43 -4.65 -4.45
C ASN A 121 -0.08 -4.62 -4.18
N LYS A 122 -0.58 -5.42 -3.23
CA LYS A 122 -2.00 -5.40 -2.82
C LYS A 122 -2.37 -4.04 -2.24
N ARG A 123 -1.56 -3.48 -1.35
CA ARG A 123 -1.80 -2.17 -0.73
C ARG A 123 -1.72 -1.04 -1.75
N LEU A 124 -0.74 -1.11 -2.64
CA LEU A 124 -0.60 -0.14 -3.72
C LEU A 124 -1.81 -0.14 -4.65
N ARG A 125 -2.35 -1.32 -4.98
CA ARG A 125 -3.58 -1.44 -5.77
C ARG A 125 -4.75 -0.71 -5.09
N VAL A 126 -4.96 -0.93 -3.79
CA VAL A 126 -6.03 -0.25 -3.04
C VAL A 126 -5.83 1.26 -3.04
N LEU A 127 -4.60 1.75 -2.93
CA LEU A 127 -4.30 3.18 -3.03
C LEU A 127 -4.59 3.71 -4.45
N CYS A 128 -4.20 2.99 -5.49
CA CYS A 128 -4.49 3.37 -6.88
C CYS A 128 -6.00 3.40 -7.16
N ASP A 129 -6.75 2.41 -6.67
CA ASP A 129 -8.20 2.37 -6.78
C ASP A 129 -8.84 3.58 -6.09
N TYR A 130 -8.35 3.95 -4.91
CA TYR A 130 -8.79 5.17 -4.22
C TYR A 130 -8.48 6.43 -5.03
N MET A 131 -7.27 6.54 -5.57
CA MET A 131 -6.86 7.68 -6.40
C MET A 131 -7.73 7.86 -7.66
N GLN A 132 -8.16 6.75 -8.27
CA GLN A 132 -8.98 6.78 -9.48
C GLN A 132 -10.43 7.13 -9.20
N ASN A 133 -10.97 6.69 -8.06
CA ASN A 133 -12.39 6.84 -7.70
C ASN A 133 -12.63 8.01 -6.74
N HIS A 134 -11.59 8.71 -6.30
CA HIS A 134 -11.72 9.83 -5.40
C HIS A 134 -12.28 11.06 -6.12
N THR A 135 -13.13 11.83 -5.44
CA THR A 135 -13.77 13.04 -5.98
C THR A 135 -12.79 14.15 -6.37
N LEU A 136 -11.61 14.16 -5.78
CA LEU A 136 -10.51 15.08 -6.05
C LEU A 136 -9.27 14.28 -6.48
N PRO A 137 -9.20 13.86 -7.75
CA PRO A 137 -8.06 13.10 -8.24
C PRO A 137 -6.77 13.92 -8.15
N ILE A 138 -5.69 13.25 -7.77
CA ILE A 138 -4.35 13.85 -7.76
C ILE A 138 -3.60 13.43 -9.03
N MET A 139 -2.87 14.36 -9.61
CA MET A 139 -2.06 14.12 -10.82
C MET A 139 -0.56 14.17 -10.51
N TYR A 140 -0.15 14.95 -9.53
CA TYR A 140 1.25 15.20 -9.20
C TYR A 140 1.59 14.83 -7.77
N ILE A 141 2.85 14.46 -7.51
CA ILE A 141 3.30 14.01 -6.19
C ILE A 141 3.10 15.07 -5.10
N TYR A 142 3.26 16.37 -5.38
CA TYR A 142 3.03 17.41 -4.36
C TYR A 142 1.61 17.41 -3.78
N GLN A 143 0.64 16.83 -4.51
CA GLN A 143 -0.75 16.68 -4.04
C GLN A 143 -0.90 15.49 -3.10
N PHE A 144 0.04 14.54 -3.11
CA PHE A 144 0.09 13.39 -2.21
C PHE A 144 0.66 13.82 -0.86
N ASN A 145 -0.05 14.68 -0.16
CA ASN A 145 0.34 15.34 1.07
C ASN A 145 -0.33 14.72 2.32
N LEU A 146 -0.09 15.33 3.48
CA LEU A 146 -0.65 14.87 4.76
C LEU A 146 -2.18 14.75 4.75
N SER A 147 -2.89 15.74 4.18
CA SER A 147 -4.35 15.71 4.11
C SER A 147 -4.82 14.52 3.27
N TYR A 148 -4.27 14.36 2.06
CA TYR A 148 -4.65 13.28 1.16
C TYR A 148 -4.41 11.88 1.77
N ILE A 149 -3.27 11.70 2.45
CA ILE A 149 -2.93 10.44 3.12
C ILE A 149 -3.86 10.19 4.31
N SER A 150 -4.21 11.24 5.07
CA SER A 150 -5.18 11.12 6.16
C SER A 150 -6.55 10.71 5.64
N ASP A 151 -7.04 11.37 4.59
CA ASP A 151 -8.32 11.07 3.96
C ASP A 151 -8.37 9.62 3.42
N PHE A 152 -7.28 9.14 2.82
CA PHE A 152 -7.17 7.74 2.42
C PHE A 152 -7.23 6.76 3.60
N LEU A 153 -6.56 7.07 4.71
CA LEU A 153 -6.60 6.22 5.91
C LEU A 153 -7.99 6.24 6.57
N ASP A 154 -8.70 7.37 6.50
CA ASP A 154 -10.07 7.49 6.99
C ASP A 154 -11.05 6.75 6.07
N TYR A 155 -10.86 6.79 4.75
CA TYR A 155 -11.59 5.96 3.79
C TYR A 155 -11.46 4.46 4.10
N LEU A 156 -10.27 3.98 4.44
CA LEU A 156 -10.09 2.57 4.83
C LEU A 156 -10.93 2.21 6.07
N LEU A 157 -11.02 3.13 7.03
CA LEU A 157 -11.73 2.92 8.29
C LEU A 157 -13.23 3.05 8.14
N LEU A 158 -13.69 4.11 7.45
CA LEU A 158 -15.10 4.51 7.43
C LEU A 158 -15.87 3.88 6.25
N ASP A 159 -15.27 3.87 5.06
CA ASP A 159 -15.96 3.41 3.85
C ASP A 159 -15.71 1.92 3.58
N ARG A 160 -14.51 1.42 3.95
CA ARG A 160 -14.16 -0.01 3.78
C ARG A 160 -14.33 -0.83 5.06
N ASP A 161 -14.82 -0.24 6.12
CA ASP A 161 -15.04 -0.89 7.43
C ASP A 161 -13.83 -1.72 7.92
N SER A 162 -12.64 -1.18 7.71
CA SER A 162 -11.40 -1.85 8.09
C SER A 162 -11.10 -1.66 9.57
N SER A 163 -10.54 -2.69 10.23
CA SER A 163 -10.13 -2.58 11.63
C SER A 163 -9.01 -1.54 11.83
N ALA A 164 -8.91 -1.00 13.06
CA ALA A 164 -7.81 -0.11 13.46
C ALA A 164 -6.43 -0.69 13.14
N ARG A 165 -6.24 -2.00 13.33
CA ARG A 165 -5.01 -2.73 12.98
C ARG A 165 -4.73 -2.67 11.47
N THR A 166 -5.74 -2.90 10.64
CA THR A 166 -5.60 -2.84 9.18
C THR A 166 -5.21 -1.43 8.75
N ARG A 167 -5.90 -0.40 9.25
CA ARG A 167 -5.57 1.01 8.98
C ARG A 167 -4.14 1.36 9.43
N ASN A 168 -3.71 0.90 10.61
CA ASN A 168 -2.35 1.11 11.11
C ASN A 168 -1.29 0.42 10.23
N ASN A 169 -1.58 -0.79 9.74
CA ASN A 169 -0.71 -1.50 8.80
C ASN A 169 -0.56 -0.74 7.47
N TYR A 170 -1.64 -0.12 6.96
CA TYR A 170 -1.56 0.76 5.80
C TYR A 170 -0.72 2.00 6.09
N LYS A 171 -0.88 2.62 7.27
CA LYS A 171 -0.05 3.75 7.68
C LYS A 171 1.44 3.41 7.69
N ILE A 172 1.82 2.24 8.22
CA ILE A 172 3.22 1.77 8.26
C ILE A 172 3.76 1.59 6.83
N TRP A 173 2.99 0.95 5.96
CA TRP A 173 3.37 0.78 4.56
C TRP A 173 3.49 2.12 3.82
N LEU A 174 2.51 3.03 4.00
CA LEU A 174 2.56 4.39 3.44
C LEU A 174 3.79 5.15 3.92
N SER A 175 4.15 5.01 5.20
CA SER A 175 5.35 5.62 5.74
C SER A 175 6.61 5.12 5.02
N SER A 176 6.70 3.82 4.74
CA SER A 176 7.79 3.24 3.94
C SER A 176 7.82 3.78 2.51
N PHE A 177 6.66 3.89 1.86
CA PHE A 177 6.55 4.47 0.52
C PHE A 177 6.95 5.95 0.51
N CYS A 178 6.43 6.75 1.46
CA CYS A 178 6.78 8.17 1.57
C CYS A 178 8.28 8.37 1.90
N SER A 179 8.89 7.50 2.72
CA SER A 179 10.34 7.56 2.98
C SER A 179 11.14 7.32 1.70
N TRP A 180 10.71 6.40 0.85
CA TRP A 180 11.31 6.20 -0.48
C TRP A 180 11.13 7.45 -1.37
N LEU A 181 9.94 8.10 -1.34
CA LEU A 181 9.70 9.34 -2.07
C LEU A 181 10.63 10.47 -1.59
N VAL A 182 10.88 10.57 -0.28
CA VAL A 182 11.82 11.53 0.31
C VAL A 182 13.25 11.23 -0.12
N GLU A 183 13.70 9.97 -0.02
CA GLU A 183 15.03 9.54 -0.48
C GLU A 183 15.29 9.89 -1.95
N LYS A 184 14.25 9.77 -2.80
CA LYS A 184 14.34 10.08 -4.23
C LYS A 184 14.02 11.55 -4.55
N GLN A 185 13.88 12.42 -3.55
CA GLN A 185 13.61 13.86 -3.68
C GLN A 185 12.27 14.18 -4.40
N TYR A 186 11.28 13.29 -4.29
CA TYR A 186 9.90 13.55 -4.70
C TYR A 186 9.10 14.29 -3.63
N MET A 187 9.54 14.23 -2.39
CA MET A 187 8.97 14.90 -1.21
C MET A 187 10.07 15.44 -0.33
N ASP A 188 9.78 16.51 0.42
CA ASP A 188 10.72 17.10 1.38
C ASP A 188 10.72 16.39 2.74
N ALA A 189 9.57 15.87 3.15
CA ALA A 189 9.39 15.19 4.43
C ALA A 189 8.31 14.11 4.33
N ASN A 190 8.39 13.08 5.20
CA ASN A 190 7.40 12.02 5.27
C ASN A 190 6.15 12.46 6.04
N PRO A 191 4.99 12.64 5.37
CA PRO A 191 3.78 13.12 6.05
C PRO A 191 3.22 12.12 7.06
N CYS A 192 3.51 10.82 6.90
CA CYS A 192 3.00 9.77 7.79
C CYS A 192 3.54 9.87 9.22
N GLU A 193 4.65 10.57 9.45
CA GLU A 193 5.22 10.79 10.78
C GLU A 193 4.29 11.60 11.69
N ARG A 194 3.49 12.50 11.09
CA ARG A 194 2.51 13.33 11.81
C ARG A 194 1.19 12.62 12.08
N ILE A 195 0.95 11.44 11.49
CA ILE A 195 -0.30 10.70 11.65
C ILE A 195 -0.15 9.74 12.83
N LYS A 196 -1.03 9.85 13.82
CA LYS A 196 -1.06 8.94 14.97
C LYS A 196 -1.63 7.57 14.59
N ALA A 197 -1.08 6.52 15.17
CA ALA A 197 -1.70 5.20 15.11
C ALA A 197 -2.98 5.18 15.96
N LEU A 198 -3.96 4.41 15.53
CA LEU A 198 -5.16 4.17 16.31
C LEU A 198 -4.89 3.09 17.36
N LYS A 199 -5.59 3.19 18.50
CA LYS A 199 -5.57 2.13 19.50
C LYS A 199 -6.19 0.88 18.89
N GLU A 200 -5.46 -0.22 18.95
CA GLU A 200 -5.93 -1.52 18.49
C GLU A 200 -6.66 -2.24 19.62
N GLU A 201 -7.70 -2.98 19.26
CA GLU A 201 -8.36 -3.86 20.22
C GLU A 201 -7.49 -5.09 20.50
N ASP A 202 -7.34 -5.42 21.76
CA ASP A 202 -6.69 -6.64 22.17
C ASP A 202 -7.56 -7.84 21.82
N LYS A 203 -7.13 -8.64 20.84
CA LYS A 203 -7.79 -9.91 20.57
C LYS A 203 -7.54 -10.87 21.73
N LYS A 204 -8.54 -11.07 22.57
CA LYS A 204 -8.51 -12.13 23.57
C LYS A 204 -8.42 -13.48 22.84
N ARG A 205 -7.29 -14.15 23.00
CA ARG A 205 -7.12 -15.53 22.52
C ARG A 205 -7.52 -16.44 23.67
N SER A 206 -8.49 -17.30 23.46
CA SER A 206 -8.81 -18.39 24.38
C SER A 206 -7.90 -19.58 24.06
N ALA A 207 -7.31 -20.18 25.06
CA ALA A 207 -6.63 -21.45 24.90
C ALA A 207 -7.66 -22.55 24.58
N ILE A 208 -7.26 -23.54 23.78
CA ILE A 208 -8.08 -24.73 23.54
C ILE A 208 -8.20 -25.48 24.87
N SER A 209 -9.41 -25.92 25.22
CA SER A 209 -9.62 -26.72 26.44
C SER A 209 -8.88 -28.05 26.35
N SER A 210 -8.50 -28.63 27.50
CA SER A 210 -7.85 -29.95 27.54
C SER A 210 -8.72 -31.03 26.90
N GLU A 211 -10.04 -30.94 27.07
CA GLU A 211 -11.00 -31.89 26.48
C GLU A 211 -11.04 -31.78 24.97
N ASP A 212 -11.12 -30.56 24.43
CA ASP A 212 -11.11 -30.32 22.99
C ASP A 212 -9.76 -30.72 22.38
N LEU A 213 -8.65 -30.47 23.05
CA LEU A 213 -7.33 -30.89 22.62
C LEU A 213 -7.26 -32.42 22.50
N GLN A 214 -7.80 -33.17 23.49
CA GLN A 214 -7.87 -34.63 23.41
C GLN A 214 -8.77 -35.13 22.28
N ARG A 215 -9.91 -34.47 22.03
CA ARG A 215 -10.81 -34.78 20.91
C ARG A 215 -10.13 -34.57 19.57
N ILE A 216 -9.44 -33.44 19.40
CA ILE A 216 -8.66 -33.10 18.20
C ILE A 216 -7.55 -34.13 17.98
N ASN A 217 -6.76 -34.43 19.00
CA ASN A 217 -5.69 -35.43 18.91
C ASN A 217 -6.23 -36.81 18.48
N ARG A 218 -7.32 -37.26 19.10
CA ARG A 218 -7.94 -38.55 18.75
C ARG A 218 -8.47 -38.59 17.31
N TYR A 219 -9.09 -37.48 16.89
CA TYR A 219 -9.61 -37.38 15.53
C TYR A 219 -8.47 -37.36 14.50
N LEU A 220 -7.45 -36.54 14.71
CA LEU A 220 -6.34 -36.41 13.78
C LEU A 220 -5.47 -37.68 13.72
N SER A 221 -5.24 -38.35 14.84
CA SER A 221 -4.51 -39.63 14.85
C SER A 221 -5.13 -40.66 13.94
N LYS A 222 -6.46 -40.67 13.83
CA LYS A 222 -7.19 -41.63 12.98
C LYS A 222 -7.33 -41.15 11.53
N ASN A 223 -7.55 -39.84 11.29
CA ASN A 223 -7.97 -39.33 9.99
C ASN A 223 -6.84 -38.61 9.22
N ASN A 224 -5.90 -37.99 9.92
CA ASN A 224 -4.77 -37.31 9.30
C ASN A 224 -3.55 -37.25 10.24
N PRO A 225 -2.84 -38.35 10.46
CA PRO A 225 -1.72 -38.42 11.37
C PRO A 225 -0.52 -37.55 10.97
N TYR A 226 -0.36 -37.26 9.67
CA TYR A 226 0.67 -36.34 9.18
C TYR A 226 0.40 -34.90 9.62
N PHE A 227 -0.85 -34.48 9.52
CA PHE A 227 -1.22 -33.12 10.00
C PHE A 227 -1.09 -33.02 11.53
N LEU A 228 -1.38 -34.11 12.27
CA LEU A 228 -1.14 -34.15 13.70
C LEU A 228 0.35 -33.99 14.03
N LEU A 229 1.24 -34.65 13.26
CA LEU A 229 2.68 -34.47 13.41
C LEU A 229 3.08 -33.00 13.22
N VAL A 230 2.60 -32.35 12.17
CA VAL A 230 2.85 -30.91 11.90
C VAL A 230 2.39 -30.04 13.10
N CYS A 231 1.17 -30.26 13.60
CA CYS A 231 0.66 -29.53 14.76
C CYS A 231 1.51 -29.75 16.03
N ARG A 232 1.96 -30.97 16.26
CA ARG A 232 2.84 -31.29 17.39
C ARG A 232 4.23 -30.69 17.24
N MET A 233 4.80 -30.74 16.04
CA MET A 233 6.06 -30.08 15.75
C MET A 233 5.96 -28.58 16.04
N GLU A 234 4.92 -27.90 15.56
CA GLU A 234 4.71 -26.47 15.85
C GLU A 234 4.59 -26.20 17.36
N TYR A 235 3.81 -27.03 18.05
CA TYR A 235 3.55 -26.89 19.49
C TYR A 235 4.80 -27.07 20.36
N TYR A 236 5.61 -28.10 20.08
CA TYR A 236 6.77 -28.41 20.90
C TYR A 236 8.04 -27.66 20.49
N THR A 237 8.18 -27.29 19.22
CA THR A 237 9.40 -26.66 18.69
C THR A 237 9.27 -25.16 18.53
N PHE A 238 8.06 -24.62 18.53
CA PHE A 238 7.75 -23.22 18.21
C PHE A 238 8.29 -22.76 16.84
N ILE A 239 8.58 -23.69 15.93
CA ILE A 239 8.91 -23.38 14.54
C ILE A 239 7.66 -22.79 13.89
N ARG A 240 7.84 -21.71 13.11
CA ARG A 240 6.70 -21.09 12.45
C ARG A 240 6.14 -21.98 11.35
N PRO A 241 4.80 -21.98 11.11
CA PRO A 241 4.18 -22.83 10.10
C PRO A 241 4.85 -22.74 8.72
N GLU A 242 5.16 -21.52 8.25
CA GLU A 242 5.84 -21.28 6.96
C GLU A 242 7.27 -21.86 6.95
N GLU A 243 8.00 -21.79 8.07
CA GLU A 243 9.33 -22.38 8.19
C GLU A 243 9.21 -23.91 8.18
N LEU A 244 8.23 -24.46 8.91
CA LEU A 244 8.01 -25.90 9.03
C LEU A 244 7.70 -26.58 7.69
N THR A 245 6.90 -25.93 6.82
CA THR A 245 6.59 -26.44 5.48
C THR A 245 7.77 -26.40 4.50
N ASN A 246 8.87 -25.76 4.86
CA ASN A 246 10.08 -25.66 4.04
C ASN A 246 11.27 -26.44 4.61
N ILE A 247 11.10 -27.18 5.74
CA ILE A 247 12.12 -28.07 6.31
C ILE A 247 12.16 -29.36 5.48
N ARG A 248 13.34 -29.78 5.10
CA ARG A 248 13.57 -31.05 4.40
C ARG A 248 14.04 -32.12 5.37
N LEU A 249 13.82 -33.39 5.03
CA LEU A 249 14.26 -34.49 5.87
C LEU A 249 15.76 -34.49 6.14
N ARG A 250 16.58 -34.04 5.18
CA ARG A 250 18.04 -33.87 5.36
C ARG A 250 18.43 -32.85 6.43
N ASP A 251 17.51 -31.94 6.77
CA ASP A 251 17.75 -30.89 7.78
C ASP A 251 17.49 -31.42 9.21
N ILE A 252 17.07 -32.70 9.34
CA ILE A 252 16.77 -33.36 10.61
C ILE A 252 17.94 -34.29 10.98
N ASN A 253 18.60 -33.97 12.09
CA ASN A 253 19.63 -34.83 12.66
C ASN A 253 19.05 -35.74 13.74
N LEU A 254 18.85 -37.02 13.43
CA LEU A 254 18.27 -37.99 14.33
C LEU A 254 19.16 -38.29 15.55
N LYS A 255 20.48 -38.31 15.37
CA LYS A 255 21.42 -38.60 16.47
C LYS A 255 21.42 -37.52 17.53
N GLU A 256 21.37 -36.28 17.09
CA GLU A 256 21.35 -35.11 17.97
C GLU A 256 19.94 -34.65 18.33
N GLN A 257 18.91 -35.28 17.75
CA GLN A 257 17.52 -34.88 17.95
C GLN A 257 17.29 -33.37 17.67
N LYS A 258 17.80 -32.89 16.54
CA LYS A 258 17.75 -31.47 16.16
C LYS A 258 17.29 -31.28 14.73
N ILE A 259 16.62 -30.16 14.52
CA ILE A 259 16.27 -29.65 13.18
C ILE A 259 17.13 -28.43 12.91
N PHE A 260 17.76 -28.36 11.75
CA PHE A 260 18.43 -27.19 11.26
C PHE A 260 17.45 -26.34 10.44
N ILE A 261 17.34 -25.06 10.77
CA ILE A 261 16.51 -24.09 10.05
C ILE A 261 17.45 -23.11 9.36
N ALA A 262 17.56 -23.22 8.05
CA ALA A 262 18.42 -22.36 7.26
C ALA A 262 17.89 -20.92 7.23
N SER A 263 18.79 -19.94 7.18
CA SER A 263 18.47 -18.52 7.07
C SER A 263 17.61 -18.18 5.84
N SER A 264 17.70 -18.96 4.79
CA SER A 264 16.89 -18.82 3.57
C SER A 264 15.39 -19.04 3.80
N ILE A 265 15.02 -19.97 4.68
CA ILE A 265 13.64 -20.29 5.04
C ILE A 265 13.17 -19.52 6.29
N SER A 266 14.12 -19.16 7.17
CA SER A 266 13.82 -18.44 8.40
C SER A 266 13.25 -17.04 8.13
N LYS A 267 12.20 -16.69 8.88
CA LYS A 267 11.61 -15.34 8.82
C LYS A 267 12.62 -14.26 9.22
N ASN A 268 13.50 -14.59 10.18
CA ASN A 268 14.48 -13.66 10.73
C ASN A 268 15.79 -13.65 9.92
N ARG A 269 15.90 -14.43 8.84
CA ARG A 269 17.09 -14.58 8.01
C ARG A 269 18.35 -14.95 8.81
N ARG A 270 18.18 -15.80 9.82
CA ARG A 270 19.27 -16.35 10.65
C ARG A 270 19.13 -17.86 10.68
N ASP A 271 20.27 -18.52 10.61
CA ASP A 271 20.33 -19.97 10.86
C ASP A 271 19.96 -20.27 12.29
N GLY A 272 19.28 -21.38 12.52
CA GLY A 272 18.85 -21.82 13.84
C GLY A 272 18.85 -23.32 13.98
N MET A 273 18.99 -23.81 15.21
CA MET A 273 18.80 -25.21 15.55
C MET A 273 17.70 -25.30 16.61
N VAL A 274 16.82 -26.29 16.42
CA VAL A 274 15.72 -26.57 17.37
C VAL A 274 15.74 -28.03 17.74
N GLY A 275 15.61 -28.32 19.04
CA GLY A 275 15.55 -29.68 19.55
C GLY A 275 14.22 -30.38 19.24
N LEU A 276 14.30 -31.68 18.99
CA LEU A 276 13.14 -32.56 18.87
C LEU A 276 13.00 -33.41 20.12
N ASN A 277 11.79 -33.57 20.63
CA ASN A 277 11.52 -34.48 21.72
C ASN A 277 11.29 -35.92 21.19
N ASP A 278 11.39 -36.91 22.11
CA ASP A 278 11.22 -38.31 21.79
C ASP A 278 9.85 -38.64 21.22
N GLU A 279 8.81 -37.92 21.66
CA GLU A 279 7.43 -38.13 21.19
C GLU A 279 7.27 -37.79 19.70
N ILE A 280 7.85 -36.68 19.26
CA ILE A 280 7.85 -36.28 17.85
C ILE A 280 8.66 -37.27 17.03
N LEU A 281 9.86 -37.68 17.48
CA LEU A 281 10.71 -38.61 16.78
C LEU A 281 10.02 -39.96 16.62
N LYS A 282 9.41 -40.49 17.69
CA LYS A 282 8.62 -41.71 17.66
C LYS A 282 7.51 -41.62 16.61
N GLN A 283 6.74 -40.52 16.60
CA GLN A 283 5.67 -40.32 15.63
C GLN A 283 6.21 -40.27 14.19
N MET A 284 7.37 -39.62 13.96
CA MET A 284 8.01 -39.59 12.64
C MET A 284 8.41 -40.98 12.17
N VAL A 285 8.95 -41.80 13.06
CA VAL A 285 9.31 -43.20 12.76
C VAL A 285 8.07 -44.06 12.47
N ASP A 286 7.04 -43.93 13.31
CA ASP A 286 5.76 -44.67 13.15
C ASP A 286 5.07 -44.31 11.82
N LEU A 287 5.20 -43.09 11.35
CA LEU A 287 4.67 -42.59 10.08
C LEU A 287 5.62 -42.86 8.89
N LYS A 288 6.76 -43.50 9.13
CA LYS A 288 7.78 -43.80 8.10
C LYS A 288 8.23 -42.59 7.30
N ILE A 289 8.34 -41.41 7.98
CA ILE A 289 8.75 -40.17 7.32
C ILE A 289 10.12 -40.30 6.67
N PHE A 290 11.05 -41.05 7.31
CA PHE A 290 12.42 -41.22 6.86
C PHE A 290 12.60 -42.25 5.72
N ASP A 291 11.53 -42.94 5.31
CA ASP A 291 11.53 -43.80 4.13
C ASP A 291 11.40 -42.97 2.81
N ASN A 292 11.14 -41.69 2.90
CA ASN A 292 11.05 -40.79 1.76
C ASN A 292 12.43 -40.23 1.36
N ASP A 293 12.51 -39.64 0.16
CA ASP A 293 13.72 -38.95 -0.29
C ASP A 293 14.13 -37.88 0.71
N THR A 294 15.43 -37.77 1.01
CA THR A 294 15.99 -36.78 1.96
C THR A 294 15.75 -35.36 1.55
N ASN A 295 15.45 -35.07 0.28
CA ASN A 295 15.07 -33.75 -0.22
C ASN A 295 13.55 -33.49 -0.12
N SER A 296 12.73 -34.48 0.30
CA SER A 296 11.30 -34.28 0.56
C SER A 296 11.08 -33.32 1.71
N TYR A 297 9.96 -32.60 1.63
CA TYR A 297 9.51 -31.66 2.64
C TYR A 297 8.49 -32.29 3.57
#